data_9c625b1738de25e9d501c89e2a5bb9d7
#
_entry.id   9c625b1738de25e9d501c89e2a5bb9d7
#
_cell.length_a   1.000
_cell.length_b   1.000
_cell.length_c   1.000
_cell.angle_alpha   90.00
_cell.angle_beta   90.00
_cell.angle_gamma   90.00
#
_symmetry.space_group_name_H-M   'P 1'
#
loop_
_entity.id
_entity.type
_entity.pdbx_description
1 polymer ?
#
loop_
_entity_poly.entity_id
_entity_poly.type
_entity_poly.pdbx_seq_one_letter_code
_entity_poly.pdbx_strand_id
1 'polypeptide(L)'
;MKALVTGSKGFIGKHLVLRLKENDYEVLEYGRNDDDLEEKINDVDIIFHLAGINRTNNLNDFQSVNVGLTEEIIRLIKKTERFIPIVFSSTKQVFSDNPYGKSKKNAEELLLKFNEDYQNPTYIFRLPGVFGKWSKPYYNTVVATFIDQLHHNENPTIDDANSALELIYIDRVIDMFVESMNHKLKPGVQEINNTYQLSVGELADYLIDIHRSDLNCMIPDLKSPLIKDLYSTYISFKPMDDLEKKLKMNKDDRGSFTEILKTLSDGQFSVNITKPGIIKGNHYHHHKHEKFIVVSGHALIQLRNIKSGQMSEISASEETLVIIDIPPGAVHNIRNVGETDLVTLMWANEVFDANAPDTIYEKV
;
A
#
# COMPACT_ATOMS: atom_id res chain seq x y z
N MET A 1 -19.96 -2.42 21.27
CA MET A 1 -18.92 -1.64 21.96
C MET A 1 -18.88 -0.27 21.30
N LYS A 2 -18.82 0.77 22.10
CA LYS A 2 -18.86 2.18 21.68
C LYS A 2 -17.51 2.83 22.00
N ALA A 3 -16.88 3.43 21.00
CA ALA A 3 -15.54 3.99 21.12
C ALA A 3 -15.57 5.52 20.97
N LEU A 4 -14.84 6.24 21.80
CA LEU A 4 -14.53 7.65 21.60
C LEU A 4 -13.18 7.80 20.89
N VAL A 5 -13.14 8.50 19.79
CA VAL A 5 -11.89 8.82 19.09
C VAL A 5 -11.64 10.32 19.16
N THR A 6 -10.68 10.76 19.99
CA THR A 6 -10.22 12.13 19.96
C THR A 6 -9.23 12.34 18.81
N GLY A 7 -9.24 13.49 18.16
CA GLY A 7 -8.40 13.73 16.98
C GLY A 7 -8.85 12.91 15.74
N SER A 8 -10.12 12.56 15.65
CA SER A 8 -10.74 11.76 14.58
C SER A 8 -10.48 12.31 13.17
N LYS A 9 -10.35 13.63 13.02
CA LYS A 9 -10.05 14.31 11.74
C LYS A 9 -8.56 14.29 11.36
N GLY A 10 -7.68 13.81 12.26
CA GLY A 10 -6.25 13.65 12.02
C GLY A 10 -5.93 12.46 11.11
N PHE A 11 -4.66 12.32 10.73
CA PHE A 11 -4.20 11.23 9.84
C PHE A 11 -4.55 9.85 10.40
N ILE A 12 -4.09 9.53 11.60
CA ILE A 12 -4.36 8.23 12.26
C ILE A 12 -5.85 8.11 12.61
N GLY A 13 -6.46 9.20 13.12
CA GLY A 13 -7.85 9.21 13.55
C GLY A 13 -8.84 8.83 12.46
N LYS A 14 -8.68 9.37 11.23
CA LYS A 14 -9.54 9.02 10.07
C LYS A 14 -9.51 7.53 9.75
N HIS A 15 -8.32 6.93 9.75
CA HIS A 15 -8.16 5.49 9.49
C HIS A 15 -8.82 4.66 10.58
N LEU A 16 -8.63 5.04 11.84
CA LEU A 16 -9.22 4.30 12.95
C LEU A 16 -10.75 4.40 12.93
N VAL A 17 -11.31 5.60 12.75
CA VAL A 17 -12.77 5.79 12.66
C VAL A 17 -13.37 4.92 11.57
N LEU A 18 -12.75 4.90 10.38
CA LEU A 18 -13.19 4.06 9.27
C LEU A 18 -13.15 2.57 9.65
N ARG A 19 -12.01 2.09 10.15
CA ARG A 19 -11.83 0.68 10.53
C ARG A 19 -12.81 0.25 11.64
N LEU A 20 -13.07 1.11 12.61
CA LEU A 20 -14.04 0.81 13.68
C LEU A 20 -15.46 0.69 13.12
N LYS A 21 -15.86 1.60 12.23
CA LYS A 21 -17.17 1.55 11.56
C LYS A 21 -17.32 0.32 10.65
N GLU A 22 -16.26 -0.08 9.93
CA GLU A 22 -16.22 -1.30 9.12
C GLU A 22 -16.38 -2.59 9.95
N ASN A 23 -16.00 -2.53 11.23
CA ASN A 23 -16.14 -3.63 12.18
C ASN A 23 -17.41 -3.50 13.07
N ASP A 24 -18.42 -2.73 12.65
CA ASP A 24 -19.70 -2.51 13.31
C ASP A 24 -19.59 -1.94 14.74
N TYR A 25 -18.52 -1.20 15.05
CA TYR A 25 -18.42 -0.45 16.30
C TYR A 25 -19.12 0.90 16.18
N GLU A 26 -19.80 1.32 17.22
CA GLU A 26 -20.30 2.66 17.35
C GLU A 26 -19.17 3.63 17.70
N VAL A 27 -19.02 4.73 16.94
CA VAL A 27 -17.90 5.66 17.10
C VAL A 27 -18.40 7.07 17.39
N LEU A 28 -18.01 7.59 18.55
CA LEU A 28 -18.11 9.00 18.87
C LEU A 28 -16.81 9.70 18.50
N GLU A 29 -16.91 10.75 17.72
CA GLU A 29 -15.78 11.53 17.26
C GLU A 29 -15.68 12.82 18.10
N TYR A 30 -14.43 13.18 18.51
CA TYR A 30 -14.16 14.41 19.24
C TYR A 30 -13.02 15.19 18.57
N GLY A 31 -13.27 16.43 18.25
CA GLY A 31 -12.36 17.36 17.59
C GLY A 31 -12.10 18.62 18.41
N ARG A 32 -11.26 19.51 17.86
CA ARG A 32 -10.78 20.74 18.55
C ARG A 32 -11.89 21.70 18.98
N ASN A 33 -12.99 21.73 18.26
CA ASN A 33 -14.07 22.73 18.47
C ASN A 33 -15.32 22.11 19.11
N ASP A 34 -15.22 20.85 19.55
CA ASP A 34 -16.33 20.19 20.23
C ASP A 34 -16.24 20.51 21.74
N ASP A 35 -17.37 20.69 22.38
CA ASP A 35 -17.52 21.02 23.82
C ASP A 35 -18.24 19.91 24.63
N ASP A 36 -18.58 18.81 23.98
CA ASP A 36 -19.38 17.70 24.52
C ASP A 36 -18.53 16.49 25.02
N LEU A 37 -17.26 16.72 25.40
CA LEU A 37 -16.34 15.64 25.81
C LEU A 37 -16.88 14.86 27.04
N GLU A 38 -17.48 15.53 28.02
CA GLU A 38 -18.02 14.90 29.23
C GLU A 38 -19.20 13.98 28.88
N GLU A 39 -20.11 14.42 28.02
CA GLU A 39 -21.24 13.59 27.57
C GLU A 39 -20.75 12.34 26.83
N LYS A 40 -19.79 12.52 25.93
CA LYS A 40 -19.20 11.40 25.15
C LYS A 40 -18.50 10.38 26.05
N ILE A 41 -17.73 10.83 27.06
CA ILE A 41 -17.03 9.92 27.98
C ILE A 41 -18.01 9.11 28.81
N ASN A 42 -19.14 9.68 29.20
CA ASN A 42 -20.17 8.94 29.95
C ASN A 42 -20.80 7.78 29.16
N ASP A 43 -20.74 7.82 27.84
CA ASP A 43 -21.48 6.92 26.94
C ASP A 43 -20.56 5.93 26.15
N VAL A 44 -19.30 5.81 26.50
CA VAL A 44 -18.34 4.94 25.77
C VAL A 44 -17.74 3.84 26.62
N ASP A 45 -17.26 2.80 25.92
CA ASP A 45 -16.60 1.64 26.52
C ASP A 45 -15.08 1.74 26.44
N ILE A 46 -14.52 2.55 25.52
CA ILE A 46 -13.08 2.74 25.29
C ILE A 46 -12.81 4.12 24.68
N ILE A 47 -11.66 4.68 25.00
CA ILE A 47 -11.18 5.96 24.45
C ILE A 47 -9.89 5.77 23.65
N PHE A 48 -9.89 6.14 22.38
CA PHE A 48 -8.69 6.32 21.57
C PHE A 48 -8.26 7.79 21.62
N HIS A 49 -7.28 8.07 22.45
CA HIS A 49 -6.76 9.42 22.63
C HIS A 49 -5.65 9.70 21.61
N LEU A 50 -6.05 10.16 20.42
CA LEU A 50 -5.17 10.45 19.27
C LEU A 50 -4.99 11.96 19.05
N ALA A 51 -5.80 12.78 19.72
CA ALA A 51 -5.67 14.23 19.64
C ALA A 51 -4.31 14.70 20.17
N GLY A 52 -3.69 15.60 19.44
CA GLY A 52 -2.44 16.21 19.80
C GLY A 52 -1.92 17.08 18.67
N ILE A 53 -1.02 17.99 19.00
CA ILE A 53 -0.28 18.80 18.03
C ILE A 53 1.18 18.38 18.03
N ASN A 54 1.79 18.37 16.84
CA ASN A 54 3.20 18.03 16.63
C ASN A 54 4.00 19.19 16.02
N ARG A 55 3.32 20.25 15.60
CA ARG A 55 3.90 21.52 15.11
C ARG A 55 3.03 22.69 15.57
N THR A 56 3.68 23.72 16.10
CA THR A 56 3.05 24.98 16.48
C THR A 56 4.10 26.09 16.52
N ASN A 57 3.65 27.34 16.33
CA ASN A 57 4.48 28.52 16.51
C ASN A 57 4.51 28.99 17.97
N ASN A 58 3.60 28.50 18.83
CA ASN A 58 3.53 28.81 20.23
C ASN A 58 3.82 27.59 21.09
N LEU A 59 4.97 27.51 21.71
CA LEU A 59 5.42 26.36 22.50
C LEU A 59 4.46 25.98 23.64
N ASN A 60 3.70 26.94 24.17
CA ASN A 60 2.71 26.68 25.23
C ASN A 60 1.55 25.80 24.74
N ASP A 61 1.28 25.78 23.42
CA ASP A 61 0.23 24.94 22.85
C ASP A 61 0.54 23.45 23.03
N PHE A 62 1.81 23.05 23.04
CA PHE A 62 2.17 21.66 23.31
C PHE A 62 1.69 21.22 24.70
N GLN A 63 1.88 22.08 25.71
CA GLN A 63 1.44 21.78 27.06
C GLN A 63 -0.09 21.78 27.16
N SER A 64 -0.75 22.84 26.67
CA SER A 64 -2.19 22.98 26.82
C SER A 64 -2.99 21.93 26.04
N VAL A 65 -2.54 21.56 24.83
CA VAL A 65 -3.26 20.61 23.97
C VAL A 65 -2.86 19.17 24.30
N ASN A 66 -1.56 18.85 24.36
CA ASN A 66 -1.14 17.45 24.52
C ASN A 66 -1.29 16.97 25.97
N VAL A 67 -1.02 17.83 26.96
CA VAL A 67 -1.11 17.47 28.37
C VAL A 67 -2.49 17.82 28.94
N GLY A 68 -2.97 19.05 28.69
CA GLY A 68 -4.23 19.52 29.25
C GLY A 68 -5.45 18.68 28.84
N LEU A 69 -5.52 18.25 27.56
CA LEU A 69 -6.60 17.33 27.13
C LEU A 69 -6.48 15.96 27.79
N THR A 70 -5.26 15.45 28.01
CA THR A 70 -5.04 14.20 28.73
C THR A 70 -5.51 14.31 30.19
N GLU A 71 -5.17 15.41 30.88
CA GLU A 71 -5.64 15.69 32.23
C GLU A 71 -7.16 15.75 32.31
N GLU A 72 -7.79 16.42 31.35
CA GLU A 72 -9.25 16.55 31.30
C GLU A 72 -9.94 15.19 31.08
N ILE A 73 -9.43 14.36 30.16
CA ILE A 73 -9.95 12.99 29.95
C ILE A 73 -9.87 12.18 31.26
N ILE A 74 -8.71 12.22 31.95
CA ILE A 74 -8.53 11.51 33.22
C ILE A 74 -9.52 12.04 34.28
N ARG A 75 -9.66 13.37 34.38
CA ARG A 75 -10.59 14.01 35.32
C ARG A 75 -12.04 13.55 35.07
N LEU A 76 -12.45 13.50 33.81
CA LEU A 76 -13.80 13.10 33.43
C LEU A 76 -14.04 11.62 33.68
N ILE A 77 -13.11 10.72 33.33
CA ILE A 77 -13.23 9.30 33.63
C ILE A 77 -13.41 9.06 35.14
N LYS A 78 -12.63 9.76 35.99
CA LYS A 78 -12.78 9.65 37.46
C LYS A 78 -14.17 10.02 37.94
N LYS A 79 -14.88 10.95 37.28
CA LYS A 79 -16.27 11.32 37.63
C LYS A 79 -17.28 10.22 37.29
N THR A 80 -17.00 9.37 36.30
CA THR A 80 -17.92 8.30 35.88
C THR A 80 -17.95 7.12 36.84
N GLU A 81 -16.95 6.98 37.72
CA GLU A 81 -16.71 5.80 38.56
C GLU A 81 -16.61 4.47 37.76
N ARG A 82 -16.32 4.58 36.45
CA ARG A 82 -16.18 3.43 35.52
C ARG A 82 -14.71 3.24 35.14
N PHE A 83 -14.36 1.98 34.80
CA PHE A 83 -13.11 1.68 34.13
C PHE A 83 -13.30 1.84 32.62
N ILE A 84 -12.73 2.87 32.03
CA ILE A 84 -12.79 3.12 30.60
C ILE A 84 -11.37 3.05 30.03
N PRO A 85 -11.00 1.96 29.35
CA PRO A 85 -9.67 1.80 28.80
C PRO A 85 -9.27 2.97 27.88
N ILE A 86 -7.99 3.38 27.95
CA ILE A 86 -7.43 4.44 27.12
C ILE A 86 -6.35 3.85 26.22
N VAL A 87 -6.48 4.05 24.92
CA VAL A 87 -5.44 3.80 23.92
C VAL A 87 -4.83 5.15 23.53
N PHE A 88 -3.56 5.33 23.82
CA PHE A 88 -2.86 6.60 23.62
C PHE A 88 -1.81 6.50 22.52
N SER A 89 -1.94 7.35 21.49
CA SER A 89 -0.90 7.49 20.47
C SER A 89 0.20 8.41 20.97
N SER A 90 1.30 7.83 21.42
CA SER A 90 2.52 8.53 21.75
C SER A 90 3.53 8.48 20.59
N THR A 91 4.77 8.84 20.84
CA THR A 91 5.83 8.95 19.82
C THR A 91 7.16 8.45 20.36
N LYS A 92 8.04 7.93 19.52
CA LYS A 92 9.43 7.65 19.89
C LYS A 92 10.22 8.92 20.23
N GLN A 93 9.74 10.10 19.84
CA GLN A 93 10.37 11.38 20.21
C GLN A 93 10.29 11.72 21.71
N VAL A 94 9.58 10.94 22.54
CA VAL A 94 9.62 11.09 24.02
C VAL A 94 11.04 10.96 24.60
N PHE A 95 11.96 10.37 23.85
CA PHE A 95 13.38 10.26 24.21
C PHE A 95 14.23 11.42 23.69
N SER A 96 13.66 12.33 22.89
CA SER A 96 14.36 13.46 22.30
C SER A 96 14.17 14.73 23.12
N ASP A 97 15.19 15.58 23.14
CA ASP A 97 15.12 16.88 23.84
C ASP A 97 14.45 17.95 22.96
N ASN A 98 13.16 17.79 22.72
CA ASN A 98 12.35 18.77 22.00
C ASN A 98 10.99 19.00 22.70
N PRO A 99 10.34 20.16 22.51
CA PRO A 99 9.09 20.50 23.21
C PRO A 99 7.94 19.52 22.95
N TYR A 100 7.83 19.00 21.74
CA TYR A 100 6.82 18.00 21.40
C TYR A 100 7.03 16.68 22.14
N GLY A 101 8.25 16.13 22.08
CA GLY A 101 8.61 14.90 22.80
C GLY A 101 8.36 15.01 24.30
N LYS A 102 8.77 16.15 24.90
CA LYS A 102 8.52 16.44 26.32
C LYS A 102 7.04 16.47 26.66
N SER A 103 6.21 17.13 25.85
CA SER A 103 4.76 17.18 26.11
C SER A 103 4.09 15.79 26.01
N LYS A 104 4.51 14.97 25.05
CA LYS A 104 4.01 13.59 24.94
C LYS A 104 4.46 12.73 26.10
N LYS A 105 5.71 12.90 26.58
CA LYS A 105 6.22 12.22 27.76
C LYS A 105 5.43 12.58 29.02
N ASN A 106 5.14 13.86 29.23
CA ASN A 106 4.33 14.31 30.37
C ASN A 106 2.92 13.69 30.34
N ALA A 107 2.30 13.62 29.15
CA ALA A 107 1.01 12.95 28.99
C ALA A 107 1.09 11.44 29.28
N GLU A 108 2.16 10.75 28.86
CA GLU A 108 2.39 9.34 29.22
C GLU A 108 2.48 9.14 30.73
N GLU A 109 3.24 9.98 31.42
CA GLU A 109 3.43 9.91 32.88
C GLU A 109 2.11 10.07 33.62
N LEU A 110 1.24 10.98 33.19
CA LEU A 110 -0.11 11.15 33.74
C LEU A 110 -0.96 9.89 33.56
N LEU A 111 -0.92 9.30 32.37
CA LEU A 111 -1.69 8.10 32.03
C LEU A 111 -1.19 6.85 32.76
N LEU A 112 0.14 6.69 32.89
CA LEU A 112 0.74 5.58 33.64
C LEU A 112 0.40 5.69 35.14
N LYS A 113 0.50 6.90 35.71
CA LYS A 113 0.08 7.14 37.09
C LYS A 113 -1.41 6.91 37.29
N PHE A 114 -2.24 7.30 36.34
CA PHE A 114 -3.68 7.02 36.39
C PHE A 114 -3.98 5.51 36.38
N ASN A 115 -3.28 4.75 35.53
CA ASN A 115 -3.39 3.31 35.54
C ASN A 115 -2.94 2.67 36.86
N GLU A 116 -1.85 3.16 37.47
CA GLU A 116 -1.33 2.66 38.73
C GLU A 116 -2.27 2.97 39.91
N ASP A 117 -2.70 4.23 40.03
CA ASP A 117 -3.49 4.73 41.16
C ASP A 117 -4.96 4.22 41.12
N TYR A 118 -5.53 4.12 39.93
CA TYR A 118 -6.96 3.83 39.72
C TYR A 118 -7.24 2.50 39.02
N GLN A 119 -6.22 1.72 38.67
CA GLN A 119 -6.34 0.44 37.94
C GLN A 119 -7.12 0.59 36.60
N ASN A 120 -7.13 1.81 36.02
CA ASN A 120 -7.79 2.06 34.73
C ASN A 120 -6.88 1.61 33.58
N PRO A 121 -7.26 0.62 32.76
CA PRO A 121 -6.37 0.09 31.71
C PRO A 121 -5.94 1.19 30.73
N THR A 122 -4.62 1.34 30.53
CA THR A 122 -4.05 2.33 29.62
C THR A 122 -2.99 1.68 28.76
N TYR A 123 -3.11 1.83 27.44
CA TYR A 123 -2.22 1.26 26.44
C TYR A 123 -1.53 2.39 25.69
N ILE A 124 -0.22 2.48 25.81
CA ILE A 124 0.58 3.59 25.23
C ILE A 124 1.41 3.08 24.07
N PHE A 125 1.19 3.61 22.87
CA PHE A 125 1.92 3.25 21.66
C PHE A 125 2.88 4.37 21.28
N ARG A 126 4.19 4.15 21.44
CA ARG A 126 5.26 5.09 21.02
C ARG A 126 5.56 4.92 19.54
N LEU A 127 4.74 5.53 18.70
CA LEU A 127 4.80 5.37 17.26
C LEU A 127 6.08 5.98 16.66
N PRO A 128 6.73 5.31 15.69
CA PRO A 128 7.74 5.90 14.83
C PRO A 128 7.10 6.80 13.76
N GLY A 129 7.79 7.10 12.67
CA GLY A 129 7.23 7.79 11.52
C GLY A 129 6.12 6.95 10.87
N VAL A 130 4.88 7.43 10.94
CA VAL A 130 3.73 6.72 10.33
C VAL A 130 3.51 7.21 8.91
N PHE A 131 3.36 6.29 7.95
CA PHE A 131 3.10 6.59 6.55
C PHE A 131 1.93 5.77 5.98
N GLY A 132 1.38 6.21 4.87
CA GLY A 132 0.27 5.53 4.19
C GLY A 132 -0.68 6.50 3.51
N LYS A 133 -1.77 5.96 2.91
CA LYS A 133 -2.82 6.75 2.25
C LYS A 133 -3.32 7.88 3.14
N TRP A 134 -3.68 9.03 2.53
CA TRP A 134 -4.23 10.22 3.19
C TRP A 134 -3.28 10.96 4.14
N SER A 135 -2.01 10.59 4.24
CA SER A 135 -1.02 11.43 4.93
C SER A 135 -0.80 12.73 4.15
N LYS A 136 -0.52 13.81 4.88
CA LYS A 136 -0.44 15.15 4.28
C LYS A 136 1.00 15.48 3.89
N PRO A 137 1.28 15.75 2.59
CA PRO A 137 2.61 16.23 2.16
C PRO A 137 3.00 17.52 2.89
N TYR A 138 4.30 17.76 3.05
CA TYR A 138 4.91 18.94 3.67
C TYR A 138 4.46 19.24 5.11
N TYR A 139 3.81 18.25 5.75
CA TYR A 139 3.35 18.45 7.13
C TYR A 139 4.19 17.68 8.15
N ASN A 140 4.16 16.35 8.13
CA ASN A 140 4.85 15.54 9.15
C ASN A 140 5.28 14.15 8.66
N THR A 141 5.40 13.96 7.37
CA THR A 141 5.84 12.69 6.77
C THR A 141 6.67 12.94 5.54
N VAL A 142 7.89 12.45 5.57
CA VAL A 142 8.82 12.50 4.45
C VAL A 142 8.30 11.67 3.26
N VAL A 143 7.67 10.51 3.54
CA VAL A 143 7.12 9.63 2.49
C VAL A 143 6.10 10.37 1.63
N ALA A 144 5.10 11.03 2.25
CA ALA A 144 4.09 11.78 1.51
C ALA A 144 4.69 12.94 0.72
N THR A 145 5.67 13.64 1.30
CA THR A 145 6.34 14.77 0.63
C THR A 145 7.10 14.32 -0.60
N PHE A 146 7.86 13.23 -0.52
CA PHE A 146 8.60 12.69 -1.65
C PHE A 146 7.68 12.17 -2.75
N ILE A 147 6.58 11.48 -2.38
CA ILE A 147 5.58 11.03 -3.35
C ILE A 147 4.93 12.22 -4.06
N ASP A 148 4.56 13.26 -3.34
CA ASP A 148 3.97 14.47 -3.92
C ASP A 148 4.91 15.15 -4.92
N GLN A 149 6.19 15.30 -4.55
CA GLN A 149 7.23 15.83 -5.45
C GLN A 149 7.35 14.98 -6.73
N LEU A 150 7.41 13.66 -6.60
CA LEU A 150 7.51 12.76 -7.75
C LEU A 150 6.28 12.86 -8.67
N HIS A 151 5.07 12.97 -8.13
CA HIS A 151 3.85 13.17 -8.94
C HIS A 151 3.85 14.50 -9.68
N HIS A 152 4.56 15.51 -9.17
CA HIS A 152 4.78 16.79 -9.86
C HIS A 152 6.02 16.77 -10.78
N ASN A 153 6.64 15.59 -11.02
CA ASN A 153 7.88 15.42 -11.77
C ASN A 153 9.08 16.18 -11.16
N GLU A 154 9.08 16.36 -9.86
CA GLU A 154 10.18 16.92 -9.09
C GLU A 154 10.98 15.80 -8.41
N ASN A 155 12.30 15.99 -8.28
CA ASN A 155 13.10 15.05 -7.49
C ASN A 155 12.86 15.27 -5.98
N PRO A 156 12.87 14.22 -5.15
CA PRO A 156 12.83 14.35 -3.72
C PRO A 156 13.90 15.29 -3.17
N THR A 157 13.49 16.26 -2.37
CA THR A 157 14.42 17.20 -1.72
C THR A 157 14.98 16.55 -0.45
N ILE A 158 16.28 16.30 -0.42
CA ILE A 158 16.99 15.60 0.65
C ILE A 158 17.99 16.54 1.30
N ASP A 159 17.83 16.82 2.60
CA ASP A 159 18.78 17.62 3.37
C ASP A 159 19.99 16.78 3.79
N ASP A 160 19.75 15.56 4.31
CA ASP A 160 20.77 14.59 4.69
C ASP A 160 20.32 13.17 4.35
N ALA A 161 20.94 12.57 3.33
CA ALA A 161 20.62 11.24 2.85
C ALA A 161 20.92 10.11 3.86
N ASN A 162 21.83 10.36 4.81
CA ASN A 162 22.24 9.37 5.82
C ASN A 162 21.38 9.42 7.08
N SER A 163 20.49 10.41 7.21
CA SER A 163 19.56 10.49 8.35
C SER A 163 18.74 9.21 8.47
N ALA A 164 18.81 8.59 9.65
CA ALA A 164 18.07 7.35 9.92
C ALA A 164 16.56 7.61 10.07
N LEU A 165 15.77 6.75 9.46
CA LEU A 165 14.32 6.74 9.58
C LEU A 165 13.87 5.41 10.19
N GLU A 166 12.88 5.50 11.08
CA GLU A 166 12.09 4.36 11.47
C GLU A 166 10.63 4.63 11.09
N LEU A 167 10.08 3.76 10.25
CA LEU A 167 8.75 3.94 9.66
C LEU A 167 7.83 2.77 10.01
N ILE A 168 6.52 3.06 10.10
CA ILE A 168 5.47 2.06 10.21
C ILE A 168 4.32 2.39 9.28
N TYR A 169 3.76 1.37 8.62
CA TYR A 169 2.61 1.54 7.75
C TYR A 169 1.34 1.74 8.57
N ILE A 170 0.48 2.66 8.13
CA ILE A 170 -0.71 3.10 8.88
C ILE A 170 -1.63 1.95 9.26
N ASP A 171 -1.88 1.00 8.35
CA ASP A 171 -2.83 -0.08 8.63
C ASP A 171 -2.35 -0.97 9.79
N ARG A 172 -1.03 -1.14 9.96
CA ARG A 172 -0.48 -1.86 11.13
C ARG A 172 -0.73 -1.12 12.44
N VAL A 173 -0.64 0.20 12.42
CA VAL A 173 -0.97 1.02 13.61
C VAL A 173 -2.43 0.84 13.98
N ILE A 174 -3.31 0.86 12.98
CA ILE A 174 -4.75 0.66 13.19
C ILE A 174 -5.05 -0.74 13.72
N ASP A 175 -4.40 -1.78 13.16
CA ASP A 175 -4.57 -3.16 13.63
C ASP A 175 -4.16 -3.31 15.10
N MET A 176 -3.02 -2.73 15.51
CA MET A 176 -2.59 -2.73 16.93
C MET A 176 -3.61 -2.00 17.84
N PHE A 177 -4.18 -0.89 17.37
CA PHE A 177 -5.18 -0.16 18.15
C PHE A 177 -6.46 -0.97 18.31
N VAL A 178 -6.95 -1.60 17.24
CA VAL A 178 -8.14 -2.48 17.30
C VAL A 178 -7.87 -3.71 18.15
N GLU A 179 -6.66 -4.28 18.10
CA GLU A 179 -6.29 -5.42 18.94
C GLU A 179 -6.36 -5.08 20.44
N SER A 180 -6.07 -3.82 20.83
CA SER A 180 -6.19 -3.38 22.23
C SER A 180 -7.60 -3.48 22.78
N MET A 181 -8.64 -3.47 21.93
CA MET A 181 -10.05 -3.62 22.33
C MET A 181 -10.37 -5.04 22.82
N ASN A 182 -9.56 -6.03 22.46
CA ASN A 182 -9.78 -7.43 22.84
C ASN A 182 -9.31 -7.75 24.28
N HIS A 183 -8.86 -6.75 25.05
CA HIS A 183 -8.37 -6.86 26.42
C HIS A 183 -7.26 -7.92 26.64
N LYS A 184 -6.53 -8.29 25.59
CA LYS A 184 -5.43 -9.27 25.66
C LYS A 184 -4.08 -8.64 26.00
N LEU A 185 -3.95 -7.33 25.77
CA LEU A 185 -2.73 -6.58 26.06
C LEU A 185 -2.63 -6.27 27.56
N LYS A 186 -1.40 -6.24 28.07
CA LYS A 186 -1.13 -5.74 29.42
C LYS A 186 -1.12 -4.21 29.38
N PRO A 187 -1.77 -3.52 30.36
CA PRO A 187 -1.66 -2.08 30.47
C PRO A 187 -0.21 -1.60 30.58
N GLY A 188 0.06 -0.41 30.04
CA GLY A 188 1.37 0.20 30.00
C GLY A 188 1.86 0.51 28.59
N VAL A 189 3.17 0.73 28.43
CA VAL A 189 3.80 0.99 27.13
C VAL A 189 3.84 -0.31 26.32
N GLN A 190 3.30 -0.25 25.11
CA GLN A 190 3.23 -1.38 24.20
C GLN A 190 4.47 -1.45 23.31
N GLU A 191 4.91 -2.66 23.03
CA GLU A 191 5.95 -2.91 22.05
C GLU A 191 5.40 -2.74 20.63
N ILE A 192 6.18 -2.06 19.77
CA ILE A 192 5.83 -1.85 18.37
C ILE A 192 6.77 -2.67 17.50
N ASN A 193 6.21 -3.69 16.88
CA ASN A 193 6.93 -4.58 15.99
C ASN A 193 6.63 -4.24 14.51
N ASN A 194 7.35 -4.88 13.57
CA ASN A 194 7.14 -4.74 12.14
C ASN A 194 7.33 -3.29 11.63
N THR A 195 8.32 -2.58 12.18
CA THR A 195 8.79 -1.29 11.66
C THR A 195 9.83 -1.49 10.56
N TYR A 196 10.02 -0.46 9.75
CA TYR A 196 11.06 -0.40 8.72
C TYR A 196 12.16 0.55 9.17
N GLN A 197 13.41 0.07 9.06
CA GLN A 197 14.63 0.85 9.34
C GLN A 197 15.33 1.13 8.02
N LEU A 198 15.52 2.39 7.68
CA LEU A 198 16.19 2.82 6.45
C LEU A 198 16.70 4.25 6.59
N SER A 199 17.53 4.71 5.67
CA SER A 199 17.93 6.11 5.58
C SER A 199 16.96 6.92 4.72
N VAL A 200 17.05 8.25 4.80
CA VAL A 200 16.30 9.17 3.92
C VAL A 200 16.66 8.95 2.46
N GLY A 201 17.95 8.68 2.18
CA GLY A 201 18.43 8.38 0.83
C GLY A 201 17.81 7.10 0.28
N GLU A 202 17.84 6.00 1.03
CA GLU A 202 17.23 4.72 0.62
C GLU A 202 15.72 4.88 0.37
N LEU A 203 15.02 5.64 1.21
CA LEU A 203 13.60 5.94 0.99
C LEU A 203 13.38 6.67 -0.33
N ALA A 204 14.20 7.66 -0.64
CA ALA A 204 14.10 8.41 -1.89
C ALA A 204 14.36 7.52 -3.09
N ASP A 205 15.38 6.67 -3.03
CA ASP A 205 15.71 5.72 -4.11
C ASP A 205 14.55 4.74 -4.37
N TYR A 206 13.97 4.15 -3.33
CA TYR A 206 12.80 3.26 -3.47
C TYR A 206 11.60 3.98 -4.11
N LEU A 207 11.30 5.21 -3.72
CA LEU A 207 10.18 5.95 -4.27
C LEU A 207 10.43 6.41 -5.72
N ILE A 208 11.68 6.77 -6.07
CA ILE A 208 12.09 7.06 -7.46
C ILE A 208 11.92 5.82 -8.33
N ASP A 209 12.34 4.65 -7.85
CA ASP A 209 12.21 3.40 -8.61
C ASP A 209 10.74 2.98 -8.75
N ILE A 210 9.91 3.19 -7.74
CA ILE A 210 8.45 3.00 -7.80
C ILE A 210 7.85 3.95 -8.85
N HIS A 211 8.22 5.22 -8.83
CA HIS A 211 7.74 6.22 -9.81
C HIS A 211 8.13 5.83 -11.24
N ARG A 212 9.40 5.47 -11.47
CA ARG A 212 9.88 5.00 -12.78
C ARG A 212 9.15 3.74 -13.23
N SER A 213 8.92 2.80 -12.33
CA SER A 213 8.16 1.59 -12.62
C SER A 213 6.74 1.93 -13.05
N ASP A 214 6.06 2.80 -12.32
CA ASP A 214 4.71 3.22 -12.68
C ASP A 214 4.69 3.88 -14.08
N LEU A 215 5.60 4.81 -14.37
CA LEU A 215 5.67 5.46 -15.69
C LEU A 215 5.83 4.45 -16.84
N ASN A 216 6.50 3.33 -16.61
CA ASN A 216 6.78 2.30 -17.62
C ASN A 216 5.79 1.12 -17.61
N CYS A 217 4.64 1.23 -16.95
CA CYS A 217 3.68 0.14 -16.76
C CYS A 217 4.33 -1.12 -16.14
N MET A 218 5.28 -0.90 -15.23
CA MET A 218 5.95 -1.95 -14.47
C MET A 218 5.38 -2.02 -13.05
N ILE A 219 5.26 -3.24 -12.54
CA ILE A 219 4.95 -3.50 -11.13
C ILE A 219 6.29 -3.72 -10.42
N PRO A 220 6.60 -2.99 -9.34
CA PRO A 220 7.81 -3.21 -8.55
C PRO A 220 7.78 -4.59 -7.86
N ASP A 221 8.91 -5.02 -7.28
CA ASP A 221 8.97 -6.30 -6.54
C ASP A 221 8.16 -6.21 -5.23
N LEU A 222 6.92 -6.70 -5.28
CA LEU A 222 5.99 -6.71 -4.16
C LEU A 222 6.26 -7.81 -3.12
N LYS A 223 7.30 -8.63 -3.28
CA LYS A 223 7.76 -9.60 -2.26
C LYS A 223 8.31 -8.87 -1.04
N SER A 224 8.90 -7.69 -1.23
CA SER A 224 9.32 -6.81 -0.14
C SER A 224 8.11 -6.14 0.51
N PRO A 225 7.83 -6.38 1.81
CA PRO A 225 6.72 -5.71 2.50
C PRO A 225 6.85 -4.18 2.48
N LEU A 226 8.07 -3.65 2.58
CA LEU A 226 8.31 -2.20 2.49
C LEU A 226 7.91 -1.66 1.12
N ILE A 227 8.37 -2.28 0.03
CA ILE A 227 8.03 -1.85 -1.33
C ILE A 227 6.53 -1.95 -1.58
N LYS A 228 5.87 -3.01 -1.10
CA LYS A 228 4.41 -3.17 -1.19
C LYS A 228 3.67 -2.01 -0.50
N ASP A 229 4.06 -1.65 0.71
CA ASP A 229 3.42 -0.58 1.49
C ASP A 229 3.72 0.80 0.88
N LEU A 230 4.97 1.04 0.39
CA LEU A 230 5.34 2.27 -0.31
C LEU A 230 4.59 2.41 -1.64
N TYR A 231 4.49 1.34 -2.42
CA TYR A 231 3.77 1.34 -3.69
C TYR A 231 2.27 1.61 -3.50
N SER A 232 1.65 0.95 -2.52
CA SER A 232 0.25 1.20 -2.17
C SER A 232 0.03 2.65 -1.74
N THR A 233 0.97 3.21 -0.98
CA THR A 233 0.94 4.63 -0.59
C THR A 233 1.09 5.51 -1.83
N TYR A 234 2.08 5.25 -2.70
CA TYR A 234 2.33 6.01 -3.92
C TYR A 234 1.10 6.07 -4.83
N ILE A 235 0.46 4.93 -5.09
CA ILE A 235 -0.74 4.88 -5.92
C ILE A 235 -1.91 5.65 -5.28
N SER A 236 -2.03 5.64 -3.95
CA SER A 236 -3.10 6.35 -3.24
C SER A 236 -3.02 7.88 -3.31
N PHE A 237 -1.90 8.42 -3.77
CA PHE A 237 -1.68 9.86 -3.98
C PHE A 237 -2.02 10.33 -5.39
N LYS A 238 -2.28 9.40 -6.33
CA LYS A 238 -2.73 9.79 -7.67
C LYS A 238 -4.06 10.53 -7.60
N PRO A 239 -4.22 11.64 -8.33
CA PRO A 239 -5.51 12.30 -8.47
C PRO A 239 -6.58 11.32 -9.01
N MET A 240 -7.82 11.42 -8.54
CA MET A 240 -8.90 10.51 -8.96
C MET A 240 -9.27 10.65 -10.45
N ASP A 241 -8.94 11.76 -11.07
CA ASP A 241 -9.12 12.04 -12.49
C ASP A 241 -7.88 11.70 -13.35
N ASP A 242 -6.80 11.21 -12.74
CA ASP A 242 -5.55 10.80 -13.40
C ASP A 242 -5.18 9.32 -13.09
N LEU A 243 -6.17 8.45 -13.09
CA LEU A 243 -5.97 7.01 -12.85
C LEU A 243 -5.82 6.21 -14.16
N GLU A 244 -6.15 6.81 -15.31
CA GLU A 244 -6.06 6.15 -16.61
C GLU A 244 -4.64 6.23 -17.16
N LYS A 245 -4.17 5.13 -17.74
CA LYS A 245 -2.93 5.09 -18.51
C LYS A 245 -3.15 4.49 -19.89
N LYS A 246 -2.90 5.27 -20.93
CA LYS A 246 -3.00 4.80 -22.34
C LYS A 246 -1.80 3.94 -22.70
N LEU A 247 -2.08 2.74 -23.18
CA LEU A 247 -1.05 1.80 -23.62
C LEU A 247 -0.69 2.01 -25.10
N LYS A 248 0.57 1.77 -25.42
CA LYS A 248 1.04 1.79 -26.82
C LYS A 248 0.62 0.50 -27.53
N MET A 249 -0.30 0.61 -28.47
CA MET A 249 -0.70 -0.49 -29.33
C MET A 249 0.18 -0.53 -30.59
N ASN A 250 0.89 -1.63 -30.81
CA ASN A 250 1.62 -1.88 -32.07
C ASN A 250 0.64 -2.54 -33.04
N LYS A 251 0.20 -1.82 -34.08
CA LYS A 251 -0.82 -2.24 -35.05
C LYS A 251 -0.21 -2.45 -36.43
N ASP A 252 -0.63 -3.50 -37.13
CA ASP A 252 -0.36 -3.77 -38.55
C ASP A 252 -1.57 -4.47 -39.20
N ASP A 253 -1.44 -4.92 -40.47
CA ASP A 253 -2.51 -5.57 -41.23
C ASP A 253 -2.96 -6.90 -40.62
N ARG A 254 -2.15 -7.50 -39.76
CA ARG A 254 -2.42 -8.77 -39.09
C ARG A 254 -3.23 -8.60 -37.81
N GLY A 255 -3.32 -7.36 -37.28
CA GLY A 255 -3.99 -7.03 -36.01
C GLY A 255 -3.16 -6.15 -35.11
N SER A 256 -3.07 -6.46 -33.82
CA SER A 256 -2.25 -5.66 -32.87
C SER A 256 -1.56 -6.53 -31.82
N PHE A 257 -0.51 -5.97 -31.26
CA PHE A 257 0.16 -6.49 -30.06
C PHE A 257 0.39 -5.34 -29.06
N THR A 258 -0.02 -5.55 -27.81
CA THR A 258 0.05 -4.52 -26.77
C THR A 258 0.62 -5.11 -25.49
N GLU A 259 1.75 -4.61 -25.04
CA GLU A 259 2.27 -4.88 -23.71
C GLU A 259 1.39 -4.16 -22.70
N ILE A 260 0.88 -4.87 -21.68
CA ILE A 260 -0.06 -4.30 -20.70
C ILE A 260 0.56 -4.12 -19.33
N LEU A 261 1.25 -5.12 -18.81
CA LEU A 261 1.92 -5.06 -17.52
C LEU A 261 3.26 -5.80 -17.60
N LYS A 262 4.27 -5.24 -16.93
CA LYS A 262 5.59 -5.82 -16.78
C LYS A 262 5.91 -5.94 -15.29
N THR A 263 6.69 -6.93 -14.92
CA THR A 263 7.22 -7.09 -13.57
C THR A 263 8.72 -7.29 -13.62
N LEU A 264 9.45 -6.93 -12.57
CA LEU A 264 10.90 -7.14 -12.54
C LEU A 264 11.29 -8.62 -12.42
N SER A 265 10.44 -9.43 -11.77
CA SER A 265 10.77 -10.83 -11.44
C SER A 265 9.82 -11.85 -12.07
N ASP A 266 8.63 -11.43 -12.52
CA ASP A 266 7.55 -12.36 -12.86
C ASP A 266 7.06 -12.19 -14.30
N GLY A 267 7.88 -11.55 -15.16
CA GLY A 267 7.67 -11.49 -16.60
C GLY A 267 6.76 -10.35 -17.08
N GLN A 268 6.11 -10.59 -18.21
CA GLN A 268 5.33 -9.60 -18.95
C GLN A 268 3.98 -10.16 -19.38
N PHE A 269 2.91 -9.39 -19.19
CA PHE A 269 1.60 -9.64 -19.78
C PHE A 269 1.40 -8.79 -21.03
N SER A 270 0.79 -9.41 -22.05
CA SER A 270 0.50 -8.77 -23.33
C SER A 270 -0.86 -9.21 -23.87
N VAL A 271 -1.50 -8.37 -24.68
CA VAL A 271 -2.69 -8.71 -25.44
C VAL A 271 -2.32 -8.73 -26.92
N ASN A 272 -2.66 -9.84 -27.56
CA ASN A 272 -2.49 -10.03 -29.00
C ASN A 272 -3.87 -10.12 -29.68
N ILE A 273 -4.12 -9.24 -30.66
CA ILE A 273 -5.32 -9.30 -31.51
C ILE A 273 -4.88 -9.76 -32.89
N THR A 274 -5.49 -10.88 -33.37
CA THR A 274 -5.15 -11.48 -34.68
C THR A 274 -6.38 -11.50 -35.55
N LYS A 275 -6.31 -10.95 -36.76
CA LYS A 275 -7.41 -10.91 -37.71
C LYS A 275 -7.78 -12.29 -38.24
N PRO A 276 -9.02 -12.51 -38.75
CA PRO A 276 -9.44 -13.76 -39.34
C PRO A 276 -8.46 -14.30 -40.39
N GLY A 277 -8.15 -15.60 -40.33
CA GLY A 277 -7.24 -16.28 -41.24
C GLY A 277 -5.76 -16.03 -41.05
N ILE A 278 -5.37 -15.05 -40.21
CA ILE A 278 -3.95 -14.69 -40.00
C ILE A 278 -3.26 -15.66 -39.03
N ILE A 279 -1.98 -15.91 -39.33
CA ILE A 279 -1.05 -16.66 -38.48
C ILE A 279 -0.01 -15.72 -37.94
N LYS A 280 0.23 -15.75 -36.63
CA LYS A 280 1.32 -15.07 -35.94
C LYS A 280 2.22 -16.08 -35.23
N GLY A 281 3.48 -15.70 -34.95
CA GLY A 281 4.50 -16.56 -34.37
C GLY A 281 5.40 -17.13 -35.49
N ASN A 282 5.50 -18.46 -35.63
CA ASN A 282 6.53 -19.16 -36.38
C ASN A 282 7.94 -18.85 -35.85
N HIS A 283 8.12 -19.08 -34.57
CA HIS A 283 9.41 -18.94 -33.90
C HIS A 283 9.49 -19.86 -32.68
N TYR A 284 10.68 -19.97 -32.11
CA TYR A 284 10.90 -20.61 -30.83
C TYR A 284 11.82 -19.77 -29.95
N HIS A 285 11.93 -20.15 -28.69
CA HIS A 285 12.76 -19.54 -27.67
C HIS A 285 13.73 -20.54 -27.05
N HIS A 286 14.89 -20.08 -26.59
CA HIS A 286 15.84 -20.94 -25.87
C HIS A 286 15.55 -21.04 -24.37
N HIS A 287 15.19 -19.93 -23.74
CA HIS A 287 14.91 -19.87 -22.29
C HIS A 287 13.57 -19.21 -21.96
N LYS A 288 13.06 -18.36 -22.82
CA LYS A 288 11.73 -17.79 -22.62
C LYS A 288 10.66 -18.87 -22.80
N HIS A 289 9.72 -18.91 -21.86
CA HIS A 289 8.48 -19.70 -22.02
C HIS A 289 7.27 -18.79 -21.87
N GLU A 290 6.20 -19.19 -22.52
CA GLU A 290 4.99 -18.38 -22.61
C GLU A 290 3.75 -19.18 -22.21
N LYS A 291 2.71 -18.47 -21.82
CA LYS A 291 1.36 -19.01 -21.60
C LYS A 291 0.38 -18.22 -22.44
N PHE A 292 -0.46 -18.94 -23.20
CA PHE A 292 -1.51 -18.33 -24.01
C PHE A 292 -2.88 -18.68 -23.46
N ILE A 293 -3.79 -17.70 -23.46
CA ILE A 293 -5.20 -17.86 -23.11
C ILE A 293 -6.01 -17.16 -24.18
N VAL A 294 -6.85 -17.92 -24.90
CA VAL A 294 -7.80 -17.35 -25.86
C VAL A 294 -8.99 -16.81 -25.08
N VAL A 295 -9.20 -15.50 -25.12
CA VAL A 295 -10.28 -14.82 -24.37
C VAL A 295 -11.44 -14.38 -25.25
N SER A 296 -11.24 -14.34 -26.59
CA SER A 296 -12.31 -14.14 -27.56
C SER A 296 -11.90 -14.72 -28.93
N GLY A 297 -12.84 -15.36 -29.63
CA GLY A 297 -12.65 -15.99 -30.93
C GLY A 297 -12.16 -17.44 -30.87
N HIS A 298 -11.71 -17.95 -32.01
CA HIS A 298 -11.30 -19.36 -32.18
C HIS A 298 -9.87 -19.43 -32.73
N ALA A 299 -9.00 -20.16 -32.04
CA ALA A 299 -7.59 -20.34 -32.40
C ALA A 299 -7.24 -21.80 -32.68
N LEU A 300 -6.34 -22.01 -33.63
CA LEU A 300 -5.53 -23.21 -33.76
C LEU A 300 -4.09 -22.83 -33.39
N ILE A 301 -3.55 -23.45 -32.34
CA ILE A 301 -2.17 -23.28 -31.90
C ILE A 301 -1.40 -24.53 -32.29
N GLN A 302 -0.34 -24.36 -33.07
CA GLN A 302 0.52 -25.43 -33.53
C GLN A 302 1.86 -25.36 -32.85
N LEU A 303 2.37 -26.51 -32.40
CA LEU A 303 3.66 -26.63 -31.72
C LEU A 303 4.47 -27.73 -32.37
N ARG A 304 5.77 -27.52 -32.55
CA ARG A 304 6.72 -28.56 -33.01
C ARG A 304 7.96 -28.52 -32.11
N ASN A 305 8.26 -29.62 -31.47
CA ASN A 305 9.51 -29.77 -30.73
C ASN A 305 10.69 -29.77 -31.70
N ILE A 306 11.61 -28.79 -31.55
CA ILE A 306 12.71 -28.59 -32.50
C ILE A 306 13.69 -29.79 -32.55
N LYS A 307 13.84 -30.52 -31.41
CA LYS A 307 14.76 -31.67 -31.31
C LYS A 307 14.16 -32.96 -31.84
N SER A 308 12.91 -33.26 -31.48
CA SER A 308 12.27 -34.53 -31.83
C SER A 308 11.45 -34.45 -33.12
N GLY A 309 11.06 -33.26 -33.59
CA GLY A 309 10.13 -33.05 -34.68
C GLY A 309 8.69 -33.36 -34.33
N GLN A 310 8.39 -33.75 -33.08
CA GLN A 310 7.02 -34.08 -32.66
C GLN A 310 6.15 -32.84 -32.74
N MET A 311 4.98 -33.00 -33.38
CA MET A 311 3.97 -31.95 -33.56
C MET A 311 2.80 -32.10 -32.61
N SER A 312 2.19 -31.01 -32.25
CA SER A 312 0.93 -30.92 -31.50
C SER A 312 0.07 -29.79 -32.06
N GLU A 313 -1.24 -30.01 -32.13
CA GLU A 313 -2.22 -28.98 -32.48
C GLU A 313 -3.25 -28.87 -31.36
N ILE A 314 -3.51 -27.64 -30.92
CA ILE A 314 -4.44 -27.33 -29.84
C ILE A 314 -5.48 -26.35 -30.36
N SER A 315 -6.74 -26.77 -30.38
CA SER A 315 -7.86 -25.83 -30.61
C SER A 315 -8.28 -25.21 -29.31
N ALA A 316 -8.43 -23.87 -29.31
CA ALA A 316 -8.83 -23.08 -28.16
C ALA A 316 -9.86 -22.03 -28.55
N SER A 317 -10.80 -21.74 -27.67
CA SER A 317 -11.86 -20.76 -27.90
C SER A 317 -12.27 -20.06 -26.59
N GLU A 318 -13.07 -19.02 -26.73
CA GLU A 318 -13.70 -18.30 -25.62
C GLU A 318 -14.73 -19.13 -24.85
N GLU A 319 -15.23 -20.20 -25.40
CA GLU A 319 -16.26 -21.05 -24.77
C GLU A 319 -15.71 -21.80 -23.54
N THR A 320 -14.42 -22.17 -23.59
CA THR A 320 -13.72 -22.82 -22.49
C THR A 320 -12.31 -22.26 -22.37
N LEU A 321 -12.09 -21.45 -21.35
CA LEU A 321 -10.77 -20.83 -21.12
C LEU A 321 -9.78 -21.89 -20.65
N VAL A 322 -8.70 -22.07 -21.41
CA VAL A 322 -7.59 -22.96 -21.09
C VAL A 322 -6.28 -22.22 -21.13
N ILE A 323 -5.34 -22.60 -20.26
CA ILE A 323 -3.95 -22.13 -20.31
C ILE A 323 -3.17 -23.09 -21.19
N ILE A 324 -2.51 -22.56 -22.20
CA ILE A 324 -1.64 -23.31 -23.11
C ILE A 324 -0.20 -22.92 -22.85
N ASP A 325 0.60 -23.87 -22.40
CA ASP A 325 2.02 -23.67 -22.17
C ASP A 325 2.81 -23.79 -23.48
N ILE A 326 3.66 -22.80 -23.72
CA ILE A 326 4.61 -22.78 -24.83
C ILE A 326 6.02 -22.96 -24.23
N PRO A 327 6.57 -24.18 -24.22
CA PRO A 327 7.87 -24.44 -23.59
C PRO A 327 9.02 -23.96 -24.45
N PRO A 328 10.20 -23.69 -23.86
CA PRO A 328 11.44 -23.43 -24.59
C PRO A 328 11.75 -24.59 -25.55
N GLY A 329 12.26 -24.27 -26.75
CA GLY A 329 12.57 -25.25 -27.79
C GLY A 329 11.34 -25.80 -28.54
N ALA A 330 10.14 -25.23 -28.32
CA ALA A 330 8.97 -25.52 -29.15
C ALA A 330 8.76 -24.41 -30.17
N VAL A 331 8.93 -24.74 -31.46
CA VAL A 331 8.50 -23.85 -32.55
C VAL A 331 6.99 -23.76 -32.49
N HIS A 332 6.44 -22.55 -32.49
CA HIS A 332 5.01 -22.38 -32.32
C HIS A 332 4.44 -21.25 -33.18
N ASN A 333 3.16 -21.38 -33.45
CA ASN A 333 2.34 -20.32 -34.03
C ASN A 333 0.92 -20.35 -33.46
N ILE A 334 0.20 -19.27 -33.67
CA ILE A 334 -1.22 -19.14 -33.40
C ILE A 334 -1.94 -18.65 -34.66
N ARG A 335 -2.97 -19.36 -35.07
CA ARG A 335 -3.82 -19.02 -36.22
C ARG A 335 -5.23 -18.69 -35.74
N ASN A 336 -5.76 -17.57 -36.22
CA ASN A 336 -7.18 -17.28 -36.10
C ASN A 336 -7.96 -18.11 -37.13
N VAL A 337 -8.75 -19.07 -36.64
CA VAL A 337 -9.60 -19.94 -37.47
C VAL A 337 -11.08 -19.57 -37.41
N GLY A 338 -11.41 -18.49 -36.68
CA GLY A 338 -12.75 -17.89 -36.61
C GLY A 338 -12.99 -16.83 -37.67
N GLU A 339 -14.20 -16.27 -37.65
CA GLU A 339 -14.63 -15.18 -38.56
C GLU A 339 -14.47 -13.79 -37.96
N THR A 340 -14.20 -13.71 -36.67
CA THR A 340 -14.00 -12.47 -35.90
C THR A 340 -12.54 -12.32 -35.46
N ASP A 341 -12.18 -11.17 -34.92
CA ASP A 341 -10.85 -10.95 -34.33
C ASP A 341 -10.62 -11.94 -33.17
N LEU A 342 -9.47 -12.61 -33.19
CA LEU A 342 -9.00 -13.48 -32.11
C LEU A 342 -8.26 -12.63 -31.08
N VAL A 343 -8.70 -12.68 -29.83
CA VAL A 343 -8.03 -12.00 -28.72
C VAL A 343 -7.35 -13.02 -27.81
N THR A 344 -6.02 -12.90 -27.68
CA THR A 344 -5.20 -13.78 -26.84
C THR A 344 -4.53 -12.96 -25.75
N LEU A 345 -4.72 -13.34 -24.48
CA LEU A 345 -3.89 -12.89 -23.37
C LEU A 345 -2.63 -13.77 -23.35
N MET A 346 -1.48 -13.13 -23.29
CA MET A 346 -0.19 -13.79 -23.30
C MET A 346 0.60 -13.38 -22.07
N TRP A 347 1.28 -14.34 -21.44
CA TRP A 347 2.29 -14.09 -20.42
C TRP A 347 3.60 -14.71 -20.87
N ALA A 348 4.71 -13.99 -20.64
CA ALA A 348 6.07 -14.49 -20.82
C ALA A 348 6.86 -14.33 -19.52
N ASN A 349 7.73 -15.28 -19.17
CA ASN A 349 8.52 -15.26 -17.94
C ASN A 349 9.57 -14.14 -17.85
N GLU A 350 9.77 -13.41 -18.94
CA GLU A 350 10.71 -12.28 -19.02
C GLU A 350 10.12 -11.12 -19.82
N VAL A 351 10.63 -9.92 -19.56
CA VAL A 351 10.28 -8.71 -20.34
C VAL A 351 11.01 -8.78 -21.68
N PHE A 352 10.33 -8.39 -22.76
CA PHE A 352 10.94 -8.33 -24.09
C PHE A 352 12.06 -7.27 -24.13
N ASP A 353 13.27 -7.70 -24.53
CA ASP A 353 14.41 -6.81 -24.82
C ASP A 353 14.69 -6.84 -26.33
N ALA A 354 14.53 -5.69 -26.99
CA ALA A 354 14.79 -5.56 -28.42
C ALA A 354 16.28 -5.70 -28.79
N ASN A 355 17.19 -5.49 -27.85
CA ASN A 355 18.64 -5.61 -28.07
C ASN A 355 19.16 -7.04 -27.91
N ALA A 356 18.43 -7.88 -27.19
CA ALA A 356 18.78 -9.28 -26.94
C ALA A 356 17.50 -10.17 -27.00
N PRO A 357 16.80 -10.23 -28.14
CA PRO A 357 15.56 -10.99 -28.24
C PRO A 357 15.84 -12.48 -28.24
N ASP A 358 15.30 -13.23 -27.26
CA ASP A 358 15.29 -14.70 -27.31
C ASP A 358 14.15 -15.18 -28.20
N THR A 359 14.20 -14.83 -29.50
CA THR A 359 13.19 -15.19 -30.47
C THR A 359 13.85 -15.55 -31.80
N ILE A 360 13.75 -16.83 -32.16
CA ILE A 360 14.39 -17.37 -33.37
C ILE A 360 13.28 -17.79 -34.34
N TYR A 361 13.25 -17.15 -35.49
CA TYR A 361 12.23 -17.39 -36.49
C TYR A 361 12.42 -18.76 -37.15
N GLU A 362 11.38 -19.59 -37.11
CA GLU A 362 11.30 -20.89 -37.75
C GLU A 362 9.82 -21.28 -37.95
N LYS A 363 9.48 -21.88 -39.08
CA LYS A 363 8.12 -22.36 -39.34
C LYS A 363 7.81 -23.65 -38.56
N VAL A 364 6.60 -23.77 -38.07
CA VAL A 364 6.06 -24.98 -37.48
C VAL A 364 5.96 -26.09 -38.53
#